data_90d6c7f0ea3dee78ef53724ffc66367c
#
_entry.id   90d6c7f0ea3dee78ef53724ffc66367c
#
_cell.length_a   1.000
_cell.length_b   1.000
_cell.length_c   1.000
_cell.angle_alpha   90.00
_cell.angle_beta   90.00
_cell.angle_gamma   90.00
#
_symmetry.space_group_name_H-M   'P 1'
#
loop_
_entity.id
_entity.type
_entity.pdbx_description
1 polymer ?
#
loop_
_entity_poly.entity_id
_entity_poly.type
_entity_poly.pdbx_seq_one_letter_code
_entity_poly.pdbx_strand_id
1 'polypeptide(L)'
;MVVESSDHYFEAEVIGAMLLSGLLSLTATVAFFHSSVWWYVPLNFVLFLPSRLLFRRVRTLKFAFIGLHRKEHAVRLRAVRAFYEKGLYKTKKNTGILFLISILERKVRILADSGIHEKIGQQTLDGFAKGVSQGIRNGRACDSLCKAIEGSGELLALHFPVTPDDTNELSDEVMT
;
A
#
# COMPACT_ATOMS: atom_id res chain seq x y z
N MET A 1 7.38 7.87 -5.20
CA MET A 1 6.24 7.28 -5.93
C MET A 1 5.02 7.22 -5.04
N VAL A 2 3.89 7.69 -5.54
CA VAL A 2 2.60 7.63 -4.84
C VAL A 2 1.67 6.70 -5.63
N VAL A 3 1.02 5.76 -4.95
CA VAL A 3 0.07 4.84 -5.56
C VAL A 3 -1.26 4.87 -4.80
N GLU A 4 -2.37 4.75 -5.52
CA GLU A 4 -3.69 4.70 -4.89
C GLU A 4 -3.86 3.41 -4.09
N SER A 5 -3.46 2.28 -4.66
CA SER A 5 -3.52 0.95 -4.04
C SER A 5 -2.34 0.11 -4.49
N SER A 6 -1.78 -0.65 -3.57
CA SER A 6 -0.65 -1.56 -3.86
C SER A 6 -1.10 -2.88 -4.47
N ASP A 7 -2.38 -3.26 -4.35
CA ASP A 7 -2.95 -4.51 -4.86
C ASP A 7 -4.41 -4.34 -5.29
N HIS A 8 -4.86 -5.23 -6.18
CA HIS A 8 -6.26 -5.34 -6.58
C HIS A 8 -6.97 -6.32 -5.64
N TYR A 9 -7.50 -5.84 -4.53
CA TYR A 9 -8.14 -6.65 -3.48
C TYR A 9 -9.49 -7.25 -3.91
N PHE A 10 -9.52 -7.93 -5.07
CA PHE A 10 -10.72 -8.57 -5.61
C PHE A 10 -11.30 -9.63 -4.67
N GLU A 11 -10.42 -10.42 -4.03
CA GLU A 11 -10.86 -11.46 -3.10
C GLU A 11 -11.57 -10.87 -1.86
N ALA A 12 -11.10 -9.72 -1.36
CA ALA A 12 -11.76 -9.06 -0.23
C ALA A 12 -13.16 -8.54 -0.60
N GLU A 13 -13.38 -8.12 -1.85
CA GLU A 13 -14.71 -7.75 -2.36
C GLU A 13 -15.65 -8.95 -2.38
N VAL A 14 -15.17 -10.08 -2.91
CA VAL A 14 -16.00 -11.29 -3.05
C VAL A 14 -16.32 -11.89 -1.69
N ILE A 15 -15.32 -12.07 -0.82
CA ILE A 15 -15.52 -12.63 0.52
C ILE A 15 -16.42 -11.73 1.36
N GLY A 16 -16.18 -10.41 1.35
CA GLY A 16 -17.02 -9.46 2.07
C GLY A 16 -18.47 -9.45 1.56
N ALA A 17 -18.66 -9.49 0.25
CA ALA A 17 -19.98 -9.58 -0.36
C ALA A 17 -20.70 -10.88 -0.01
N MET A 18 -20.00 -12.01 -0.01
CA MET A 18 -20.57 -13.32 0.40
C MET A 18 -21.01 -13.32 1.86
N LEU A 19 -20.19 -12.79 2.76
CA LEU A 19 -20.52 -12.71 4.18
C LEU A 19 -21.71 -11.78 4.42
N LEU A 20 -21.74 -10.61 3.79
CA LEU A 20 -22.83 -9.65 3.93
C LEU A 20 -24.14 -10.19 3.34
N SER A 21 -24.10 -10.74 2.12
CA SER A 21 -25.29 -11.33 1.50
C SER A 21 -25.81 -12.54 2.28
N GLY A 22 -24.92 -13.38 2.80
CA GLY A 22 -25.27 -14.52 3.63
C GLY A 22 -25.97 -14.10 4.93
N LEU A 23 -25.44 -13.08 5.61
CA LEU A 23 -26.05 -12.55 6.83
C LEU A 23 -27.42 -11.93 6.56
N LEU A 24 -27.54 -11.10 5.52
CA LEU A 24 -28.81 -10.48 5.13
C LEU A 24 -29.87 -11.51 4.70
N SER A 25 -29.46 -12.51 3.92
CA SER A 25 -30.32 -13.59 3.48
C SER A 25 -30.79 -14.45 4.66
N LEU A 26 -29.91 -14.74 5.62
CA LEU A 26 -30.26 -15.47 6.83
C LEU A 26 -31.28 -14.70 7.67
N THR A 27 -31.04 -13.44 7.94
CA THR A 27 -31.94 -12.58 8.71
C THR A 27 -33.33 -12.45 8.04
N ALA A 28 -33.36 -12.26 6.73
CA ALA A 28 -34.58 -12.16 5.96
C ALA A 28 -35.36 -13.49 5.95
N THR A 29 -34.67 -14.63 5.82
CA THR A 29 -35.29 -15.95 5.84
C THR A 29 -35.96 -16.25 7.20
N VAL A 30 -35.27 -15.91 8.29
CA VAL A 30 -35.81 -16.09 9.64
C VAL A 30 -37.01 -15.16 9.89
N ALA A 31 -36.90 -13.89 9.48
CA ALA A 31 -37.91 -12.88 9.77
C ALA A 31 -39.20 -13.03 8.93
N PHE A 32 -39.09 -13.38 7.65
CA PHE A 32 -40.21 -13.34 6.70
C PHE A 32 -40.69 -14.72 6.20
N PHE A 33 -39.81 -15.71 6.19
CA PHE A 33 -40.11 -17.02 5.57
C PHE A 33 -40.19 -18.18 6.58
N HIS A 34 -40.45 -17.90 7.85
CA HIS A 34 -40.61 -18.92 8.91
C HIS A 34 -39.46 -19.94 8.93
N SER A 35 -38.24 -19.49 8.69
CA SER A 35 -37.03 -20.33 8.68
C SER A 35 -36.98 -21.42 7.59
N SER A 36 -37.73 -21.27 6.51
CA SER A 36 -37.67 -22.21 5.39
C SER A 36 -36.33 -22.08 4.63
N VAL A 37 -35.47 -23.09 4.77
CA VAL A 37 -34.11 -23.12 4.18
C VAL A 37 -34.11 -22.98 2.65
N TRP A 38 -35.21 -23.37 2.00
CA TRP A 38 -35.35 -23.26 0.54
C TRP A 38 -35.27 -21.83 0.02
N TRP A 39 -35.68 -20.84 0.79
CA TRP A 39 -35.61 -19.43 0.42
C TRP A 39 -34.25 -18.78 0.67
N TYR A 40 -33.41 -19.40 1.52
CA TYR A 40 -32.09 -18.88 1.83
C TYR A 40 -31.16 -18.80 0.58
N VAL A 41 -31.13 -19.88 -0.21
CA VAL A 41 -30.24 -19.99 -1.37
C VAL A 41 -30.55 -18.95 -2.46
N PRO A 42 -31.81 -18.87 -2.98
CA PRO A 42 -32.12 -17.88 -4.02
C PRO A 42 -32.01 -16.45 -3.50
N LEU A 43 -32.34 -16.18 -2.26
CA LEU A 43 -32.26 -14.87 -1.65
C LEU A 43 -30.78 -14.42 -1.49
N ASN A 44 -29.91 -15.34 -1.08
CA ASN A 44 -28.46 -15.08 -1.01
C ASN A 44 -27.91 -14.72 -2.39
N PHE A 45 -28.30 -15.43 -3.42
CA PHE A 45 -27.83 -15.16 -4.79
C PHE A 45 -28.29 -13.77 -5.29
N VAL A 46 -29.54 -13.40 -5.02
CA VAL A 46 -30.08 -12.07 -5.38
C VAL A 46 -29.37 -10.97 -4.62
N LEU A 47 -29.10 -11.14 -3.31
CA LEU A 47 -28.45 -10.15 -2.47
C LEU A 47 -26.94 -10.06 -2.69
N PHE A 48 -26.31 -11.06 -3.31
CA PHE A 48 -24.87 -11.06 -3.57
C PHE A 48 -24.46 -9.91 -4.51
N LEU A 49 -25.20 -9.68 -5.59
CA LEU A 49 -24.87 -8.63 -6.57
C LEU A 49 -24.87 -7.22 -5.95
N PRO A 50 -25.93 -6.78 -5.24
CA PRO A 50 -25.92 -5.46 -4.60
C PRO A 50 -24.87 -5.37 -3.48
N SER A 51 -24.64 -6.44 -2.72
CA SER A 51 -23.58 -6.50 -1.70
C SER A 51 -22.20 -6.30 -2.33
N ARG A 52 -21.91 -6.98 -3.43
CA ARG A 52 -20.65 -6.82 -4.16
C ARG A 52 -20.49 -5.40 -4.70
N LEU A 53 -21.54 -4.79 -5.23
CA LEU A 53 -21.52 -3.42 -5.71
C LEU A 53 -21.22 -2.43 -4.57
N LEU A 54 -21.81 -2.67 -3.39
CA LEU A 54 -21.55 -1.90 -2.17
C LEU A 54 -20.07 -1.98 -1.76
N PHE A 55 -19.49 -3.18 -1.70
CA PHE A 55 -18.07 -3.38 -1.39
C PHE A 55 -17.15 -2.73 -2.43
N ARG A 56 -17.55 -2.72 -3.69
CA ARG A 56 -16.81 -2.05 -4.76
C ARG A 56 -16.81 -0.53 -4.59
N ARG A 57 -17.94 0.06 -4.15
CA ARG A 57 -18.08 1.51 -3.98
C ARG A 57 -17.54 2.03 -2.65
N VAL A 58 -17.68 1.28 -1.58
CA VAL A 58 -17.31 1.72 -0.23
C VAL A 58 -15.93 1.21 0.15
N ARG A 59 -14.92 2.07 -0.04
CA ARG A 59 -13.51 1.76 0.29
C ARG A 59 -13.32 1.31 1.74
N THR A 60 -14.06 1.88 2.67
CA THR A 60 -13.97 1.56 4.12
C THR A 60 -14.32 0.10 4.41
N LEU A 61 -15.33 -0.45 3.73
CA LEU A 61 -15.73 -1.85 3.88
C LEU A 61 -14.63 -2.79 3.38
N LYS A 62 -14.03 -2.50 2.22
CA LYS A 62 -12.85 -3.22 1.75
C LYS A 62 -11.75 -3.27 2.80
N PHE A 63 -11.48 -2.13 3.43
CA PHE A 63 -10.39 -1.97 4.38
C PHE A 63 -10.56 -2.87 5.63
N ALA A 64 -11.78 -3.08 6.09
CA ALA A 64 -12.09 -3.91 7.25
C ALA A 64 -11.79 -5.39 7.00
N PHE A 65 -11.97 -5.86 5.76
CA PHE A 65 -11.77 -7.26 5.38
C PHE A 65 -10.35 -7.60 4.91
N ILE A 66 -9.50 -6.58 4.66
CA ILE A 66 -8.10 -6.80 4.28
C ILE A 66 -7.26 -6.91 5.56
N GLY A 67 -6.74 -8.10 5.84
CA GLY A 67 -5.86 -8.33 6.98
C GLY A 67 -4.59 -7.45 6.94
N LEU A 68 -4.10 -7.04 8.10
CA LEU A 68 -2.91 -6.19 8.23
C LEU A 68 -1.68 -6.78 7.54
N HIS A 69 -1.45 -8.08 7.68
CA HIS A 69 -0.38 -8.81 7.01
C HIS A 69 -0.45 -8.71 5.48
N ARG A 70 -1.64 -8.82 4.92
CA ARG A 70 -1.83 -8.73 3.46
C ARG A 70 -1.52 -7.33 2.94
N LYS A 71 -1.91 -6.28 3.67
CA LYS A 71 -1.58 -4.89 3.33
C LYS A 71 -0.08 -4.66 3.31
N GLU A 72 0.63 -5.18 4.29
CA GLU A 72 2.08 -5.03 4.39
C GLU A 72 2.82 -5.75 3.28
N HIS A 73 2.40 -6.97 2.99
CA HIS A 73 2.95 -7.77 1.90
C HIS A 73 2.70 -7.12 0.53
N ALA A 74 1.48 -6.61 0.28
CA ALA A 74 1.13 -5.91 -0.95
C ALA A 74 1.99 -4.66 -1.17
N VAL A 75 2.15 -3.81 -0.14
CA VAL A 75 2.99 -2.61 -0.21
C VAL A 75 4.45 -2.98 -0.45
N ARG A 76 4.95 -4.03 0.20
CA ARG A 76 6.32 -4.52 0.00
C ARG A 76 6.54 -5.00 -1.44
N LEU A 77 5.65 -5.84 -1.96
CA LEU A 77 5.75 -6.34 -3.34
C LEU A 77 5.67 -5.20 -4.36
N ARG A 78 4.77 -4.24 -4.15
CA ARG A 78 4.66 -3.07 -5.03
C ARG A 78 5.92 -2.21 -4.99
N ALA A 79 6.52 -2.02 -3.82
CA ALA A 79 7.77 -1.28 -3.69
C ALA A 79 8.92 -1.98 -4.45
N VAL A 80 9.06 -3.30 -4.30
CA VAL A 80 10.08 -4.07 -5.03
C VAL A 80 9.84 -3.98 -6.52
N ARG A 81 8.62 -4.19 -6.98
CA ARG A 81 8.26 -4.09 -8.40
C ARG A 81 8.59 -2.70 -8.95
N ALA A 82 8.17 -1.63 -8.27
CA ALA A 82 8.43 -0.26 -8.67
C ALA A 82 9.95 0.05 -8.72
N PHE A 83 10.72 -0.48 -7.79
CA PHE A 83 12.16 -0.31 -7.75
C PHE A 83 12.82 -0.87 -9.02
N TYR A 84 12.40 -2.04 -9.46
CA TYR A 84 12.90 -2.64 -10.70
C TYR A 84 12.30 -2.00 -11.97
N GLU A 85 11.00 -1.72 -12.02
CA GLU A 85 10.34 -1.06 -13.16
C GLU A 85 10.94 0.32 -13.47
N LYS A 86 11.32 1.05 -12.42
CA LYS A 86 11.93 2.40 -12.54
C LYS A 86 13.46 2.38 -12.71
N GLY A 87 14.07 1.21 -12.76
CA GLY A 87 15.48 1.05 -13.00
C GLY A 87 16.40 1.54 -11.87
N LEU A 88 15.88 1.69 -10.63
CA LEU A 88 16.64 2.19 -9.48
C LEU A 88 17.85 1.30 -9.10
N TYR A 89 17.84 0.06 -9.54
CA TYR A 89 18.93 -0.90 -9.36
C TYR A 89 20.11 -0.67 -10.34
N LYS A 90 19.95 0.22 -11.34
CA LYS A 90 20.96 0.44 -12.37
C LYS A 90 22.03 1.48 -12.00
N THR A 91 21.98 2.04 -10.78
CA THR A 91 22.96 3.03 -10.33
C THR A 91 24.32 2.38 -10.12
N LYS A 92 25.40 3.05 -10.58
CA LYS A 92 26.80 2.52 -10.56
C LYS A 92 27.28 2.10 -9.17
N LYS A 93 26.84 2.80 -8.12
CA LYS A 93 27.24 2.55 -6.72
C LYS A 93 26.15 1.80 -5.92
N ASN A 94 25.11 1.27 -6.57
CA ASN A 94 23.94 0.66 -5.91
C ASN A 94 23.31 1.59 -4.86
N THR A 95 23.11 2.86 -5.24
CA THR A 95 22.63 3.94 -4.35
C THR A 95 21.19 4.37 -4.65
N GLY A 96 20.43 3.54 -5.34
CA GLY A 96 19.02 3.79 -5.60
C GLY A 96 18.16 3.77 -4.33
N ILE A 97 17.29 4.77 -4.16
CA ILE A 97 16.32 4.85 -3.04
C ILE A 97 14.92 5.11 -3.57
N LEU A 98 13.94 4.38 -3.06
CA LEU A 98 12.53 4.53 -3.39
C LEU A 98 11.70 4.87 -2.17
N PHE A 99 11.00 6.00 -2.20
CA PHE A 99 9.94 6.33 -1.27
C PHE A 99 8.59 5.94 -1.90
N LEU A 100 7.97 4.86 -1.43
CA LEU A 100 6.64 4.45 -1.86
C LEU A 100 5.60 4.85 -0.83
N ILE A 101 4.59 5.62 -1.27
CA ILE A 101 3.46 6.02 -0.44
C ILE A 101 2.21 5.35 -1.03
N SER A 102 1.57 4.50 -0.24
CA SER A 102 0.30 3.88 -0.61
C SER A 102 -0.85 4.51 0.16
N ILE A 103 -1.78 5.11 -0.60
CA ILE A 103 -2.90 5.88 -0.04
C ILE A 103 -3.93 4.94 0.59
N LEU A 104 -4.30 3.86 -0.11
CA LEU A 104 -5.32 2.92 0.37
C LEU A 104 -4.85 2.19 1.62
N GLU A 105 -3.65 1.63 1.61
CA GLU A 105 -3.09 0.89 2.73
C GLU A 105 -2.62 1.81 3.86
N ARG A 106 -2.55 3.13 3.61
CA ARG A 106 -2.04 4.16 4.54
C ARG A 106 -0.66 3.79 5.07
N LYS A 107 0.20 3.33 4.18
CA LYS A 107 1.56 2.90 4.48
C LYS A 107 2.59 3.62 3.63
N VAL A 108 3.70 3.89 4.26
CA VAL A 108 4.92 4.38 3.60
C VAL A 108 5.98 3.29 3.70
N ARG A 109 6.66 3.03 2.60
CA ARG A 109 7.79 2.10 2.55
C ARG A 109 8.96 2.78 1.87
N ILE A 110 10.13 2.67 2.48
CA ILE A 110 11.39 3.07 1.86
C ILE A 110 12.13 1.78 1.50
N LEU A 111 12.52 1.69 0.24
CA LEU A 111 13.35 0.62 -0.27
C LEU A 111 14.65 1.23 -0.79
N ALA A 112 15.76 0.66 -0.42
CA ALA A 112 17.08 1.09 -0.83
C ALA A 112 17.86 -0.07 -1.45
N ASP A 113 18.80 0.25 -2.32
CA ASP A 113 19.68 -0.74 -2.92
C ASP A 113 20.76 -1.22 -1.91
N SER A 114 21.47 -2.26 -2.27
CA SER A 114 22.46 -2.94 -1.44
C SER A 114 23.54 -2.01 -0.89
N GLY A 115 24.08 -1.10 -1.71
CA GLY A 115 25.10 -0.16 -1.28
C GLY A 115 24.65 0.78 -0.15
N ILE A 116 23.39 1.23 -0.18
CA ILE A 116 22.81 2.02 0.91
C ILE A 116 22.53 1.14 2.13
N HIS A 117 22.02 -0.07 1.89
CA HIS A 117 21.67 -0.98 2.96
C HIS A 117 22.84 -1.37 3.86
N GLU A 118 24.02 -1.59 3.24
CA GLU A 118 25.26 -1.91 3.96
C GLU A 118 25.74 -0.76 4.86
N LYS A 119 25.57 0.50 4.43
CA LYS A 119 26.12 1.67 5.13
C LYS A 119 25.12 2.33 6.09
N ILE A 120 23.85 2.40 5.73
CA ILE A 120 22.84 3.14 6.49
C ILE A 120 21.98 2.20 7.35
N GLY A 121 21.75 0.97 6.86
CA GLY A 121 20.94 -0.03 7.53
C GLY A 121 19.42 0.20 7.43
N GLN A 122 18.66 -0.89 7.50
CA GLN A 122 17.19 -0.86 7.34
C GLN A 122 16.48 -0.10 8.47
N GLN A 123 17.01 -0.13 9.69
CA GLN A 123 16.37 0.54 10.83
C GLN A 123 16.25 2.04 10.66
N THR A 124 17.27 2.69 10.08
CA THR A 124 17.28 4.13 9.78
C THR A 124 16.22 4.46 8.72
N LEU A 125 16.15 3.67 7.66
CA LEU A 125 15.16 3.82 6.60
C LEU A 125 13.71 3.62 7.12
N ASP A 126 13.50 2.65 7.99
CA ASP A 126 12.21 2.43 8.65
C ASP A 126 11.86 3.59 9.59
N GLY A 127 12.84 4.26 10.19
CA GLY A 127 12.67 5.48 10.97
C GLY A 127 12.07 6.62 10.12
N PHE A 128 12.64 6.89 8.95
CA PHE A 128 12.10 7.86 8.00
C PHE A 128 10.69 7.50 7.54
N ALA A 129 10.44 6.23 7.19
CA ALA A 129 9.12 5.77 6.79
C ALA A 129 8.06 5.98 7.89
N LYS A 130 8.40 5.72 9.14
CA LYS A 130 7.53 6.00 10.31
C LYS A 130 7.27 7.50 10.47
N GLY A 131 8.29 8.34 10.33
CA GLY A 131 8.18 9.80 10.40
C GLY A 131 7.20 10.34 9.37
N VAL A 132 7.34 9.93 8.10
CA VAL A 132 6.42 10.30 7.02
C VAL A 132 5.00 9.78 7.30
N SER A 133 4.86 8.54 7.74
CA SER A 133 3.55 7.96 8.08
C SER A 133 2.83 8.71 9.19
N GLN A 134 3.56 9.17 10.22
CA GLN A 134 3.01 10.00 11.29
C GLN A 134 2.63 11.39 10.79
N GLY A 135 3.47 12.00 9.95
CA GLY A 135 3.17 13.29 9.34
C GLY A 135 1.90 13.27 8.50
N ILE A 136 1.70 12.22 7.71
CA ILE A 136 0.47 12.01 6.92
C ILE A 136 -0.76 11.91 7.85
N ARG A 137 -0.67 11.17 8.95
CA ARG A 137 -1.77 11.06 9.93
C ARG A 137 -2.13 12.39 10.58
N ASN A 138 -1.13 13.24 10.78
CA ASN A 138 -1.29 14.56 11.40
C ASN A 138 -1.63 15.68 10.41
N GLY A 139 -1.91 15.35 9.14
CA GLY A 139 -2.22 16.31 8.08
C GLY A 139 -1.01 17.11 7.57
N ARG A 140 0.22 16.72 7.93
CA ARG A 140 1.48 17.37 7.53
C ARG A 140 2.30 16.46 6.61
N ALA A 141 1.64 15.93 5.59
CA ALA A 141 2.26 14.97 4.66
C ALA A 141 3.49 15.56 3.94
N CYS A 142 3.34 16.78 3.40
CA CYS A 142 4.38 17.45 2.63
C CYS A 142 5.63 17.70 3.48
N ASP A 143 5.46 18.33 4.64
CA ASP A 143 6.57 18.68 5.54
C ASP A 143 7.34 17.43 6.02
N SER A 144 6.60 16.36 6.33
CA SER A 144 7.22 15.13 6.80
C SER A 144 7.95 14.38 5.69
N LEU A 145 7.44 14.45 4.45
CA LEU A 145 8.10 13.87 3.30
C LEU A 145 9.37 14.65 2.95
N CYS A 146 9.31 15.99 2.90
CA CYS A 146 10.49 16.83 2.65
C CYS A 146 11.58 16.56 3.69
N LYS A 147 11.25 16.54 4.98
CA LYS A 147 12.22 16.22 6.04
C LYS A 147 12.84 14.83 5.89
N ALA A 148 12.06 13.84 5.47
CA ALA A 148 12.58 12.49 5.27
C ALA A 148 13.51 12.42 4.04
N ILE A 149 13.19 13.16 2.96
CA ILE A 149 14.03 13.25 1.77
C ILE A 149 15.33 14.00 2.10
N GLU A 150 15.24 15.15 2.77
CA GLU A 150 16.40 15.93 3.21
C GLU A 150 17.31 15.11 4.12
N GLY A 151 16.77 14.50 5.18
CA GLY A 151 17.56 13.68 6.10
C GLY A 151 18.15 12.43 5.43
N SER A 152 17.47 11.81 4.48
CA SER A 152 18.08 10.73 3.68
C SER A 152 19.15 11.24 2.73
N GLY A 153 18.99 12.43 2.15
CA GLY A 153 19.99 13.09 1.33
C GLY A 153 21.28 13.43 2.09
N GLU A 154 21.14 13.95 3.31
CA GLU A 154 22.28 14.23 4.21
C GLU A 154 23.08 12.95 4.52
N LEU A 155 22.38 11.86 4.84
CA LEU A 155 23.01 10.57 5.10
C LEU A 155 23.69 10.00 3.84
N LEU A 156 23.07 10.17 2.68
CA LEU A 156 23.67 9.77 1.41
C LEU A 156 24.92 10.59 1.11
N ALA A 157 24.89 11.91 1.28
CA ALA A 157 26.04 12.78 1.06
C ALA A 157 27.23 12.43 1.98
N LEU A 158 26.93 11.99 3.21
CA LEU A 158 27.97 11.57 4.17
C LEU A 158 28.66 10.26 3.74
N HIS A 159 27.89 9.30 3.23
CA HIS A 159 28.41 7.96 2.90
C HIS A 159 28.81 7.80 1.43
N PHE A 160 28.23 8.62 0.56
CA PHE A 160 28.42 8.59 -0.89
C PHE A 160 28.66 10.03 -1.41
N PRO A 161 29.82 10.62 -1.13
CA PRO A 161 30.15 11.97 -1.60
C PRO A 161 30.14 12.02 -3.13
N VAL A 162 29.65 13.13 -3.69
CA VAL A 162 29.65 13.40 -5.13
C VAL A 162 31.07 13.44 -5.62
N THR A 163 31.37 12.72 -6.69
CA THR A 163 32.65 12.72 -7.36
C THR A 163 32.57 13.51 -8.68
N PRO A 164 33.72 14.09 -9.20
CA PRO A 164 33.68 14.86 -10.44
C PRO A 164 33.10 14.12 -11.65
N ASP A 165 33.18 12.79 -11.65
CA ASP A 165 32.69 11.93 -12.73
C ASP A 165 31.24 11.44 -12.48
N ASP A 166 30.57 12.00 -11.49
CA ASP A 166 29.18 11.59 -11.15
C ASP A 166 28.19 12.24 -12.13
N THR A 167 27.30 11.42 -12.69
CA THR A 167 26.29 11.86 -13.65
C THR A 167 24.91 11.54 -13.09
N ASN A 168 23.90 12.34 -13.43
CA ASN A 168 22.53 12.03 -13.09
C ASN A 168 22.08 10.77 -13.84
N GLU A 169 21.92 9.66 -13.11
CA GLU A 169 21.58 8.34 -13.66
C GLU A 169 20.07 8.07 -13.66
N LEU A 170 19.29 8.91 -12.97
CA LEU A 170 17.85 8.74 -12.81
C LEU A 170 17.10 9.96 -13.35
N SER A 171 15.86 9.74 -13.78
CA SER A 171 14.97 10.84 -14.22
C SER A 171 14.54 11.70 -13.03
N ASP A 172 14.50 13.03 -13.22
CA ASP A 172 14.02 14.00 -12.23
C ASP A 172 12.48 14.06 -12.15
N GLU A 173 11.78 13.27 -12.96
CA GLU A 173 10.31 13.26 -12.97
C GLU A 173 9.72 12.61 -11.71
N VAL A 174 8.70 13.25 -11.17
CA VAL A 174 7.90 12.65 -10.08
C VAL A 174 7.13 11.45 -10.63
N MET A 175 7.41 10.29 -10.08
CA MET A 175 6.81 9.03 -10.51
C MET A 175 5.46 8.81 -9.80
N THR A 176 4.40 8.66 -10.57
CA THR A 176 3.04 8.34 -10.10
C THR A 176 2.61 6.97 -10.59
#